data_c1c80f8670b31ff77844053d1f9bf974
#
_entry.id   c1c80f8670b31ff77844053d1f9bf974
#
_cell.length_a   1.000
_cell.length_b   1.000
_cell.length_c   1.000
_cell.angle_alpha   90.00
_cell.angle_beta   90.00
_cell.angle_gamma   90.00
#
_symmetry.space_group_name_H-M   'P 1'
#
loop_
_entity.id
_entity.type
_entity.pdbx_description
1 polymer ?
#
loop_
_entity_poly.entity_id
_entity_poly.type
_entity_poly.pdbx_seq_one_letter_code
_entity_poly.pdbx_strand_id
1 'polypeptide(L)'
;YWEVVREYYYPFESGLMAGTAEVYKHEIPGGQYSNLRPQAVSVGLEDRMEDIKQAYEDVNELFGDIVKVTPSSKVVGDMALYMVSNNLSKADIFTKGDTISFPESVKRLFKGDLGEPPGGFPKELQKIILKDEKPYTDLPNAHLEPVDFDNEFAEFQNKFSDQTTFLDFLSYKFY
;
A
#
# COMPACT_ATOMS: atom_id res chain seq x y z
N TYR A 1 -26.98 18.59 11.10
CA TYR A 1 -25.65 18.87 10.52
C TYR A 1 -25.07 17.65 9.82
N TRP A 2 -24.83 16.54 10.54
CA TRP A 2 -24.21 15.33 9.98
C TRP A 2 -25.05 14.66 8.90
N GLU A 3 -26.36 14.70 8.98
CA GLU A 3 -27.26 14.17 7.96
C GLU A 3 -27.08 14.90 6.61
N VAL A 4 -26.94 16.24 6.65
CA VAL A 4 -26.67 17.03 5.44
C VAL A 4 -25.25 16.81 4.94
N VAL A 5 -24.26 16.78 5.83
CA VAL A 5 -22.85 16.58 5.46
C VAL A 5 -22.61 15.20 4.86
N ARG A 6 -23.37 14.17 5.28
CA ARG A 6 -23.25 12.80 4.77
C ARG A 6 -23.45 12.70 3.27
N GLU A 7 -24.26 13.56 2.66
CA GLU A 7 -24.49 13.58 1.20
C GLU A 7 -23.19 13.78 0.42
N TYR A 8 -22.24 14.56 0.97
CA TYR A 8 -20.94 14.79 0.33
C TYR A 8 -20.01 13.55 0.39
N TYR A 9 -20.21 12.68 1.37
CA TYR A 9 -19.40 11.48 1.56
C TYR A 9 -20.02 10.21 0.98
N TYR A 10 -21.30 10.26 0.64
CA TYR A 10 -22.03 9.11 0.11
C TYR A 10 -21.33 8.40 -1.06
N PRO A 11 -20.75 9.11 -2.05
CA PRO A 11 -20.04 8.45 -3.16
C PRO A 11 -18.79 7.66 -2.74
N PHE A 12 -18.29 7.90 -1.53
CA PHE A 12 -17.08 7.25 -0.98
C PHE A 12 -17.40 6.16 0.05
N GLU A 13 -18.68 5.93 0.32
CA GLU A 13 -19.09 4.89 1.27
C GLU A 13 -18.84 3.50 0.68
N SER A 14 -18.33 2.58 1.50
CA SER A 14 -18.09 1.18 1.11
C SER A 14 -19.37 0.36 0.91
N GLY A 15 -20.53 0.89 1.31
CA GLY A 15 -21.81 0.18 1.33
C GLY A 15 -21.92 -0.92 2.38
N LEU A 16 -20.96 -1.00 3.31
CA LEU A 16 -21.00 -1.94 4.42
C LEU A 16 -21.88 -1.39 5.55
N MET A 17 -23.04 -2.01 5.77
CA MET A 17 -24.03 -1.56 6.75
C MET A 17 -23.85 -2.24 8.12
N ALA A 18 -23.04 -3.27 8.21
CA ALA A 18 -22.79 -4.01 9.44
C ALA A 18 -21.35 -4.53 9.49
N GLY A 19 -20.84 -4.76 10.69
CA GLY A 19 -19.58 -5.49 10.88
C GLY A 19 -19.74 -6.94 10.45
N THR A 20 -18.64 -7.52 9.96
CA THR A 20 -18.57 -8.94 9.60
C THR A 20 -17.47 -9.62 10.41
N ALA A 21 -17.55 -10.94 10.58
CA ALA A 21 -16.50 -11.73 11.21
C ALA A 21 -15.48 -12.26 10.18
N GLU A 22 -15.45 -11.73 8.97
CA GLU A 22 -14.58 -12.21 7.88
C GLU A 22 -13.09 -12.02 8.15
N VAL A 23 -12.72 -11.11 9.07
CA VAL A 23 -11.34 -11.00 9.55
C VAL A 23 -10.80 -12.32 10.09
N TYR A 24 -11.66 -13.16 10.66
CA TYR A 24 -11.25 -14.47 11.18
C TYR A 24 -11.11 -15.55 10.08
N LYS A 25 -11.63 -15.27 8.90
CA LYS A 25 -11.57 -16.20 7.76
C LYS A 25 -10.45 -15.82 6.76
N HIS A 26 -10.35 -14.56 6.43
CA HIS A 26 -9.41 -14.08 5.40
C HIS A 26 -8.34 -13.12 5.94
N GLU A 27 -8.33 -12.87 7.25
CA GLU A 27 -7.35 -12.02 7.94
C GLU A 27 -7.29 -10.58 7.44
N ILE A 28 -8.34 -10.09 6.78
CA ILE A 28 -8.41 -8.72 6.28
C ILE A 28 -8.81 -7.79 7.41
N PRO A 29 -7.98 -6.82 7.84
CA PRO A 29 -8.38 -5.83 8.84
C PRO A 29 -9.59 -5.03 8.37
N GLY A 30 -10.51 -4.70 9.29
CA GLY A 30 -11.78 -4.05 8.95
C GLY A 30 -11.63 -2.76 8.13
N GLY A 31 -10.66 -1.90 8.48
CA GLY A 31 -10.35 -0.69 7.71
C GLY A 31 -9.82 -1.01 6.30
N GLN A 32 -9.02 -2.05 6.13
CA GLN A 32 -8.56 -2.49 4.82
C GLN A 32 -9.71 -3.08 4.01
N TYR A 33 -10.61 -3.84 4.62
CA TYR A 33 -11.76 -4.41 3.93
C TYR A 33 -12.67 -3.33 3.33
N SER A 34 -12.96 -2.27 4.10
CA SER A 34 -13.76 -1.14 3.61
C SER A 34 -13.09 -0.37 2.47
N ASN A 35 -11.75 -0.32 2.43
CA ASN A 35 -11.00 0.31 1.35
C ASN A 35 -10.86 -0.60 0.12
N LEU A 36 -10.77 -1.92 0.33
CA LEU A 36 -10.55 -2.89 -0.74
C LEU A 36 -11.75 -2.98 -1.69
N ARG A 37 -12.99 -2.85 -1.17
CA ARG A 37 -14.20 -2.87 -2.00
C ARG A 37 -14.25 -1.78 -3.07
N PRO A 38 -14.14 -0.48 -2.75
CA PRO A 38 -14.12 0.55 -3.78
C PRO A 38 -12.92 0.44 -4.71
N GLN A 39 -11.78 -0.07 -4.24
CA GLN A 39 -10.65 -0.36 -5.10
C GLN A 39 -10.97 -1.48 -6.11
N ALA A 40 -11.61 -2.56 -5.68
CA ALA A 40 -12.07 -3.63 -6.57
C ALA A 40 -13.04 -3.11 -7.64
N VAL A 41 -14.01 -2.30 -7.23
CA VAL A 41 -14.94 -1.63 -8.17
C VAL A 41 -14.18 -0.78 -9.19
N SER A 42 -13.20 0.02 -8.76
CA SER A 42 -12.45 0.91 -9.64
C SER A 42 -11.65 0.18 -10.73
N VAL A 43 -11.35 -1.10 -10.53
CA VAL A 43 -10.64 -1.95 -11.50
C VAL A 43 -11.54 -3.01 -12.15
N GLY A 44 -12.87 -2.93 -11.96
CA GLY A 44 -13.86 -3.82 -12.58
C GLY A 44 -13.85 -5.24 -12.01
N LEU A 45 -13.56 -5.39 -10.72
CA LEU A 45 -13.50 -6.67 -10.00
C LEU A 45 -14.57 -6.80 -8.90
N GLU A 46 -15.62 -6.00 -8.95
CA GLU A 46 -16.70 -6.01 -7.95
C GLU A 46 -17.35 -7.39 -7.77
N ASP A 47 -17.50 -8.14 -8.84
CA ASP A 47 -18.08 -9.49 -8.84
C ASP A 47 -17.11 -10.57 -8.37
N ARG A 48 -15.83 -10.21 -8.13
CA ARG A 48 -14.76 -11.13 -7.73
C ARG A 48 -14.28 -10.93 -6.30
N MET A 49 -15.11 -10.37 -5.43
CA MET A 49 -14.72 -10.08 -4.04
C MET A 49 -14.29 -11.32 -3.25
N GLU A 50 -14.91 -12.49 -3.48
CA GLU A 50 -14.48 -13.72 -2.81
C GLU A 50 -13.10 -14.19 -3.28
N ASP A 51 -12.79 -14.03 -4.58
CA ASP A 51 -11.44 -14.31 -5.11
C ASP A 51 -10.41 -13.37 -4.50
N ILE A 52 -10.77 -12.08 -4.35
CA ILE A 52 -9.89 -11.06 -3.75
C ILE A 52 -9.62 -11.38 -2.27
N LYS A 53 -10.63 -11.81 -1.51
CA LYS A 53 -10.47 -12.21 -0.12
C LYS A 53 -9.52 -13.41 0.01
N GLN A 54 -9.71 -14.43 -0.83
CA GLN A 54 -8.82 -15.58 -0.85
C GLN A 54 -7.41 -15.20 -1.27
N ALA A 55 -7.28 -14.37 -2.30
CA ALA A 55 -5.97 -13.86 -2.73
C ALA A 55 -5.28 -13.03 -1.64
N TYR A 56 -6.02 -12.30 -0.81
CA TYR A 56 -5.46 -11.53 0.30
C TYR A 56 -4.83 -12.45 1.36
N GLU A 57 -5.51 -13.55 1.72
CA GLU A 57 -4.96 -14.59 2.59
C GLU A 57 -3.72 -15.24 1.98
N ASP A 58 -3.81 -15.63 0.70
CA ASP A 58 -2.71 -16.22 -0.06
C ASP A 58 -1.48 -15.31 -0.11
N VAL A 59 -1.67 -14.02 -0.32
CA VAL A 59 -0.59 -13.02 -0.34
C VAL A 59 0.03 -12.85 1.03
N ASN A 60 -0.79 -12.82 2.10
CA ASN A 60 -0.25 -12.71 3.46
C ASN A 60 0.66 -13.90 3.79
N GLU A 61 0.23 -15.11 3.44
CA GLU A 61 1.04 -16.32 3.59
C GLU A 61 2.33 -16.25 2.75
N LEU A 62 2.23 -15.82 1.48
CA LEU A 62 3.39 -15.62 0.60
C LEU A 62 4.40 -14.61 1.20
N PHE A 63 3.92 -13.55 1.85
CA PHE A 63 4.77 -12.51 2.44
C PHE A 63 5.39 -12.93 3.78
N GLY A 64 5.03 -14.10 4.31
CA GLY A 64 5.55 -14.65 5.56
C GLY A 64 4.74 -14.21 6.79
N ASP A 65 3.42 -14.13 6.67
CA ASP A 65 2.49 -13.74 7.75
C ASP A 65 2.86 -12.40 8.40
N ILE A 66 3.07 -11.40 7.59
CA ILE A 66 3.48 -10.07 8.08
C ILE A 66 2.37 -9.42 8.92
N VAL A 67 2.78 -8.55 9.85
CA VAL A 67 1.83 -7.73 10.61
C VAL A 67 1.10 -6.78 9.65
N LYS A 68 -0.23 -6.89 9.63
CA LYS A 68 -1.11 -6.09 8.77
C LYS A 68 -1.61 -4.85 9.49
N VAL A 69 -0.86 -3.78 9.36
CA VAL A 69 -1.20 -2.44 9.83
C VAL A 69 -0.86 -1.45 8.69
N THR A 70 -1.49 -0.28 8.66
CA THR A 70 -1.15 0.72 7.64
C THR A 70 0.34 1.09 7.71
N PRO A 71 1.10 1.01 6.60
CA PRO A 71 0.67 0.77 5.22
C PRO A 71 0.76 -0.69 4.74
N SER A 72 1.29 -1.65 5.51
CA SER A 72 1.52 -3.03 5.05
C SER A 72 0.25 -3.75 4.61
N SER A 73 -0.88 -3.54 5.32
CA SER A 73 -2.18 -4.11 4.94
C SER A 73 -2.65 -3.64 3.55
N LYS A 74 -2.32 -2.41 3.17
CA LYS A 74 -2.59 -1.89 1.82
C LYS A 74 -1.76 -2.63 0.78
N VAL A 75 -0.48 -2.86 1.05
CA VAL A 75 0.41 -3.56 0.11
C VAL A 75 -0.05 -5.00 -0.13
N VAL A 76 -0.52 -5.71 0.90
CA VAL A 76 -1.15 -7.03 0.74
C VAL A 76 -2.38 -6.93 -0.15
N GLY A 77 -3.24 -5.92 0.05
CA GLY A 77 -4.41 -5.66 -0.79
C GLY A 77 -4.06 -5.34 -2.25
N ASP A 78 -3.05 -4.51 -2.48
CA ASP A 78 -2.58 -4.16 -3.84
C ASP A 78 -2.11 -5.42 -4.59
N MET A 79 -1.38 -6.31 -3.92
CA MET A 79 -0.92 -7.56 -4.52
C MET A 79 -2.08 -8.54 -4.75
N ALA A 80 -3.04 -8.63 -3.83
CA ALA A 80 -4.23 -9.47 -3.99
C ALA A 80 -5.06 -9.03 -5.22
N LEU A 81 -5.33 -7.73 -5.35
CA LEU A 81 -6.00 -7.18 -6.52
C LEU A 81 -5.23 -7.46 -7.82
N TYR A 82 -3.91 -7.30 -7.78
CA TYR A 82 -3.05 -7.59 -8.92
C TYR A 82 -3.12 -9.06 -9.34
N MET A 83 -3.07 -10.00 -8.38
CA MET A 83 -3.17 -11.43 -8.66
C MET A 83 -4.52 -11.79 -9.28
N VAL A 84 -5.63 -11.29 -8.72
CA VAL A 84 -6.98 -11.54 -9.25
C VAL A 84 -7.17 -10.93 -10.63
N SER A 85 -6.70 -9.69 -10.85
CA SER A 85 -6.78 -9.02 -12.16
C SER A 85 -6.04 -9.79 -13.26
N ASN A 86 -4.92 -10.43 -12.92
CA ASN A 86 -4.09 -11.16 -13.86
C ASN A 86 -4.31 -12.68 -13.83
N ASN A 87 -5.30 -13.17 -13.05
CA ASN A 87 -5.58 -14.58 -12.85
C ASN A 87 -4.34 -15.40 -12.45
N LEU A 88 -3.57 -14.88 -11.50
CA LEU A 88 -2.38 -15.50 -10.97
C LEU A 88 -2.68 -16.26 -9.68
N SER A 89 -2.16 -17.49 -9.58
CA SER A 89 -2.14 -18.28 -8.35
C SER A 89 -0.82 -18.06 -7.58
N LYS A 90 -0.73 -18.54 -6.33
CA LYS A 90 0.53 -18.57 -5.56
C LYS A 90 1.67 -19.27 -6.33
N ALA A 91 1.36 -20.37 -7.00
CA ALA A 91 2.35 -21.10 -7.79
C ALA A 91 2.87 -20.30 -8.99
N ASP A 92 2.02 -19.48 -9.62
CA ASP A 92 2.41 -18.64 -10.73
C ASP A 92 3.44 -17.59 -10.33
N ILE A 93 3.39 -17.10 -9.09
CA ILE A 93 4.36 -16.13 -8.57
C ILE A 93 5.78 -16.68 -8.63
N PHE A 94 5.96 -17.95 -8.28
CA PHE A 94 7.28 -18.62 -8.33
C PHE A 94 7.66 -19.06 -9.74
N THR A 95 6.71 -19.55 -10.54
CA THR A 95 7.01 -20.11 -11.86
C THR A 95 7.11 -19.09 -12.98
N LYS A 96 6.42 -17.94 -12.83
CA LYS A 96 6.36 -16.86 -13.82
C LYS A 96 6.98 -15.55 -13.31
N GLY A 97 7.60 -15.54 -12.14
CA GLY A 97 8.07 -14.34 -11.46
C GLY A 97 8.93 -13.41 -12.33
N ASP A 98 9.78 -13.98 -13.18
CA ASP A 98 10.64 -13.21 -14.09
C ASP A 98 9.85 -12.34 -15.08
N THR A 99 8.67 -12.80 -15.48
CA THR A 99 7.80 -12.08 -16.43
C THR A 99 6.77 -11.18 -15.75
N ILE A 100 6.57 -11.34 -14.44
CA ILE A 100 5.60 -10.55 -13.68
C ILE A 100 6.15 -9.14 -13.44
N SER A 101 5.32 -8.13 -13.71
CA SER A 101 5.55 -6.75 -13.30
C SER A 101 4.85 -6.50 -11.98
N PHE A 102 5.53 -6.75 -10.87
CA PHE A 102 4.96 -6.56 -9.54
C PHE A 102 4.56 -5.11 -9.28
N PRO A 103 3.47 -4.86 -8.53
CA PRO A 103 3.10 -3.51 -8.10
C PRO A 103 4.26 -2.80 -7.38
N GLU A 104 4.40 -1.50 -7.60
CA GLU A 104 5.49 -0.73 -7.00
C GLU A 104 5.46 -0.75 -5.47
N SER A 105 4.26 -0.72 -4.88
CA SER A 105 4.09 -0.84 -3.42
C SER A 105 4.67 -2.15 -2.87
N VAL A 106 4.54 -3.25 -3.63
CA VAL A 106 5.09 -4.56 -3.26
C VAL A 106 6.61 -4.57 -3.34
N LYS A 107 7.18 -4.02 -4.42
CA LYS A 107 8.64 -3.91 -4.56
C LYS A 107 9.23 -3.08 -3.44
N ARG A 108 8.63 -1.93 -3.13
CA ARG A 108 9.06 -1.05 -2.05
C ARG A 108 9.01 -1.73 -0.69
N LEU A 109 7.96 -2.51 -0.41
CA LEU A 109 7.87 -3.31 0.81
C LEU A 109 9.06 -4.27 0.91
N PHE A 110 9.31 -5.08 -0.12
CA PHE A 110 10.37 -6.08 -0.14
C PHE A 110 11.79 -5.48 -0.24
N LYS A 111 11.90 -4.26 -0.70
CA LYS A 111 13.15 -3.48 -0.67
C LYS A 111 13.49 -3.01 0.75
N GLY A 112 12.47 -2.83 1.60
CA GLY A 112 12.62 -2.41 2.99
C GLY A 112 12.22 -0.97 3.26
N ASP A 113 11.53 -0.27 2.34
CA ASP A 113 11.05 1.12 2.53
C ASP A 113 10.19 1.28 3.80
N LEU A 114 9.49 0.21 4.20
CA LEU A 114 8.66 0.17 5.40
C LEU A 114 9.34 -0.53 6.59
N GLY A 115 10.63 -0.79 6.47
CA GLY A 115 11.38 -1.63 7.38
C GLY A 115 11.24 -3.12 7.05
N GLU A 116 11.80 -3.98 7.89
CA GLU A 116 11.79 -5.43 7.72
C GLU A 116 10.94 -6.08 8.83
N PRO A 117 10.07 -7.05 8.50
CA PRO A 117 9.30 -7.76 9.51
C PRO A 117 10.20 -8.63 10.40
N PRO A 118 9.78 -8.96 11.63
CA PRO A 118 10.50 -9.90 12.47
C PRO A 118 10.75 -11.22 11.75
N GLY A 119 12.01 -11.64 11.67
CA GLY A 119 12.43 -12.82 10.90
C GLY A 119 12.75 -12.58 9.43
N GLY A 120 12.55 -11.36 8.95
CA GLY A 120 12.81 -10.98 7.56
C GLY A 120 11.75 -11.46 6.56
N PHE A 121 11.89 -11.06 5.33
CA PHE A 121 11.04 -11.53 4.22
C PHE A 121 11.48 -12.92 3.74
N PRO A 122 10.55 -13.75 3.19
CA PRO A 122 10.90 -15.00 2.51
C PRO A 122 11.90 -14.72 1.38
N LYS A 123 13.12 -15.23 1.51
CA LYS A 123 14.26 -14.83 0.66
C LYS A 123 14.08 -15.18 -0.82
N GLU A 124 13.43 -16.30 -1.11
CA GLU A 124 13.14 -16.71 -2.49
C GLU A 124 12.16 -15.70 -3.14
N LEU A 125 11.07 -15.38 -2.44
CA LEU A 125 10.10 -14.41 -2.93
C LEU A 125 10.69 -13.01 -3.05
N GLN A 126 11.51 -12.58 -2.07
CA GLN A 126 12.20 -11.29 -2.13
C GLN A 126 13.05 -11.17 -3.39
N LYS A 127 13.80 -12.22 -3.74
CA LYS A 127 14.61 -12.25 -4.96
C LYS A 127 13.76 -12.17 -6.24
N ILE A 128 12.63 -12.88 -6.27
CA ILE A 128 11.70 -12.86 -7.41
C ILE A 128 11.10 -11.46 -7.61
N ILE A 129 10.67 -10.80 -6.52
CA ILE A 129 10.03 -9.49 -6.59
C ILE A 129 11.03 -8.40 -6.96
N LEU A 130 12.20 -8.40 -6.34
CA LEU A 130 13.20 -7.34 -6.52
C LEU A 130 14.02 -7.52 -7.81
N LYS A 131 14.13 -8.75 -8.33
CA LYS A 131 14.97 -9.06 -9.50
C LYS A 131 16.41 -8.59 -9.32
N ASP A 132 16.80 -7.54 -10.04
CA ASP A 132 18.15 -6.96 -10.01
C ASP A 132 18.32 -5.90 -8.87
N GLU A 133 17.24 -5.49 -8.23
CA GLU A 133 17.30 -4.54 -7.12
C GLU A 133 17.78 -5.22 -5.84
N LYS A 134 18.53 -4.48 -5.03
CA LYS A 134 19.00 -4.95 -3.72
C LYS A 134 18.12 -4.38 -2.60
N PRO A 135 17.75 -5.20 -1.60
CA PRO A 135 17.09 -4.67 -0.43
C PRO A 135 18.05 -3.74 0.36
N TYR A 136 17.49 -2.83 1.12
CA TYR A 136 18.26 -2.03 2.05
C TYR A 136 18.88 -2.91 3.14
N THR A 137 20.08 -2.54 3.56
CA THR A 137 20.80 -3.17 4.68
C THR A 137 20.83 -2.29 5.92
N ASP A 138 20.28 -1.09 5.81
CA ASP A 138 20.21 -0.04 6.82
C ASP A 138 18.85 0.69 6.73
N LEU A 139 18.71 1.79 7.45
CA LEU A 139 17.47 2.55 7.45
C LEU A 139 17.22 3.19 6.07
N PRO A 140 16.00 3.06 5.50
CA PRO A 140 15.68 3.62 4.19
C PRO A 140 15.99 5.11 4.04
N ASN A 141 15.77 5.89 5.11
CA ASN A 141 16.02 7.31 5.12
C ASN A 141 17.51 7.68 5.12
N ALA A 142 18.43 6.74 5.40
CA ALA A 142 19.88 6.95 5.23
C ALA A 142 20.27 7.14 3.75
N HIS A 143 19.42 6.76 2.81
CA HIS A 143 19.61 6.91 1.37
C HIS A 143 18.97 8.19 0.79
N LEU A 144 18.32 8.99 1.63
CA LEU A 144 17.75 10.25 1.19
C LEU A 144 18.84 11.32 1.13
N GLU A 145 18.81 12.13 0.07
CA GLU A 145 19.67 13.30 -0.01
C GLU A 145 19.32 14.31 1.11
N PRO A 146 20.32 14.91 1.73
CA PRO A 146 20.10 15.95 2.72
C PRO A 146 19.26 17.10 2.14
N VAL A 147 18.30 17.57 2.91
CA VAL A 147 17.45 18.70 2.53
C VAL A 147 17.98 19.96 3.17
N ASP A 148 18.28 20.97 2.36
CA ASP A 148 18.57 22.32 2.83
C ASP A 148 17.25 23.09 3.00
N PHE A 149 16.64 22.96 4.17
CA PHE A 149 15.37 23.59 4.47
C PHE A 149 15.41 25.12 4.43
N ASP A 150 16.55 25.73 4.76
CA ASP A 150 16.66 27.20 4.75
C ASP A 150 16.65 27.72 3.32
N ASN A 151 17.39 27.09 2.42
CA ASN A 151 17.39 27.46 1.01
C ASN A 151 16.03 27.19 0.35
N GLU A 152 15.45 26.02 0.56
CA GLU A 152 14.14 25.68 -0.01
C GLU A 152 13.03 26.60 0.51
N PHE A 153 13.09 27.01 1.78
CA PHE A 153 12.14 27.98 2.33
C PHE A 153 12.30 29.37 1.69
N ALA A 154 13.52 29.81 1.49
CA ALA A 154 13.78 31.06 0.79
C ALA A 154 13.26 31.03 -0.66
N GLU A 155 13.47 29.92 -1.37
CA GLU A 155 12.90 29.72 -2.70
C GLU A 155 11.35 29.72 -2.69
N PHE A 156 10.74 29.09 -1.69
CA PHE A 156 9.30 29.09 -1.50
C PHE A 156 8.75 30.51 -1.26
N GLN A 157 9.40 31.30 -0.40
CA GLN A 157 9.03 32.71 -0.17
C GLN A 157 9.15 33.55 -1.43
N ASN A 158 10.21 33.37 -2.20
CA ASN A 158 10.38 34.06 -3.48
C ASN A 158 9.28 33.70 -4.51
N LYS A 159 8.80 32.44 -4.48
CA LYS A 159 7.78 31.95 -5.39
C LYS A 159 6.37 32.44 -5.04
N PHE A 160 6.03 32.51 -3.75
CA PHE A 160 4.68 32.81 -3.28
C PHE A 160 4.55 34.19 -2.64
N SER A 161 5.21 34.43 -1.52
CA SER A 161 5.27 35.71 -0.81
C SER A 161 6.28 35.63 0.35
N ASP A 162 6.93 36.75 0.64
CA ASP A 162 7.78 36.94 1.80
C ASP A 162 7.02 36.88 3.14
N GLN A 163 5.70 37.00 3.11
CA GLN A 163 4.82 36.86 4.28
C GLN A 163 4.49 35.41 4.62
N THR A 164 4.85 34.43 3.76
CA THR A 164 4.62 33.03 4.05
C THR A 164 5.51 32.54 5.20
N THR A 165 4.93 31.69 6.04
CA THR A 165 5.62 31.14 7.20
C THR A 165 6.35 29.84 6.85
N PHE A 166 7.26 29.42 7.71
CA PHE A 166 7.91 28.11 7.59
C PHE A 166 6.90 26.95 7.66
N LEU A 167 5.81 27.14 8.42
CA LEU A 167 4.72 26.15 8.48
C LEU A 167 3.97 26.03 7.14
N ASP A 168 3.75 27.14 6.44
CA ASP A 168 3.16 27.14 5.10
C ASP A 168 4.04 26.38 4.11
N PHE A 169 5.36 26.61 4.19
CA PHE A 169 6.33 25.87 3.40
C PHE A 169 6.32 24.36 3.69
N LEU A 170 6.35 23.95 4.97
CA LEU A 170 6.28 22.54 5.33
C LEU A 170 4.99 21.89 4.86
N SER A 171 3.86 22.59 4.98
CA SER A 171 2.58 22.13 4.47
C SER A 171 2.59 21.94 2.95
N TYR A 172 3.17 22.87 2.22
CA TYR A 172 3.33 22.77 0.76
C TYR A 172 4.26 21.64 0.33
N LYS A 173 5.36 21.43 1.07
CA LYS A 173 6.37 20.43 0.72
C LYS A 173 5.91 19.00 0.96
N PHE A 174 5.10 18.77 2.01
CA PHE A 174 4.76 17.42 2.47
C PHE A 174 3.28 17.03 2.27
N TYR A 175 2.49 17.89 1.62
CA TYR A 175 1.11 17.66 1.23
C TYR A 175 0.94 17.79 -0.27
#